data_62a8170015193c2ccb2a05276bcd0e7d
#
_entry.id   62a8170015193c2ccb2a05276bcd0e7d
#
_cell.length_a   1.000
_cell.length_b   1.000
_cell.length_c   1.000
_cell.angle_alpha   90.00
_cell.angle_beta   90.00
_cell.angle_gamma   90.00
#
_symmetry.space_group_name_H-M   'P 1'
#
loop_
_entity.id
_entity.type
_entity.pdbx_description
1 polymer ?
#
loop_
_entity_poly.entity_id
_entity_poly.type
_entity_poly.pdbx_seq_one_letter_code
_entity_poly.pdbx_strand_id
1 'polypeptide(L)'
;GHALHGLLSEVDYPGLAGTPRDYVEYPSQVHEHWVLSRPILDRFARHYRTGEPMPQALVDRINNASTFNEGYATVEYLSSALVDMAMHYRTEPVTDPDAFERDTLAALGMPREMAMRHRLPQFGHLFSSDAYSAGYY
;
A
#
# COMPACT_ATOMS: atom_id res chain seq x y z
N GLY A 1 12.14 1.38 7.38
CA GLY A 1 11.65 2.63 7.95
C GLY A 1 11.44 2.51 9.45
N HIS A 2 10.49 1.71 9.89
CA HIS A 2 10.10 1.55 11.32
C HIS A 2 11.27 1.21 12.25
N ALA A 3 12.10 0.24 11.88
CA ALA A 3 13.25 -0.15 12.68
C ALA A 3 14.26 0.99 12.84
N LEU A 4 14.56 1.72 11.76
CA LEU A 4 15.46 2.87 11.81
C LEU A 4 14.87 4.02 12.64
N HIS A 5 13.57 4.27 12.53
CA HIS A 5 12.89 5.26 13.34
C HIS A 5 13.05 4.94 14.85
N GLY A 6 12.77 3.71 15.25
CA GLY A 6 12.93 3.29 16.65
C GLY A 6 14.37 3.33 17.15
N LEU A 7 15.34 2.93 16.30
CA LEU A 7 16.76 2.93 16.67
C LEU A 7 17.39 4.32 16.77
N LEU A 8 16.88 5.28 15.99
CA LEU A 8 17.42 6.64 15.91
C LEU A 8 16.58 7.67 16.66
N SER A 9 15.53 7.22 17.34
CA SER A 9 14.68 8.10 18.13
C SER A 9 15.41 8.55 19.40
N GLU A 10 15.58 9.86 19.54
CA GLU A 10 16.13 10.54 20.72
C GLU A 10 15.08 11.47 21.31
N VAL A 11 14.32 11.00 22.27
CA VAL A 11 13.25 11.76 22.91
C VAL A 11 13.35 11.66 24.45
N ASP A 12 13.03 12.75 25.13
CA ASP A 12 13.08 12.81 26.60
C ASP A 12 12.02 11.90 27.27
N TYR A 13 10.89 11.69 26.58
CA TYR A 13 9.78 10.89 27.10
C TYR A 13 9.47 9.73 26.13
N PRO A 14 9.52 8.47 26.61
CA PRO A 14 9.29 7.29 25.75
C PRO A 14 7.99 7.33 24.93
N GLY A 15 6.93 7.95 25.46
CA GLY A 15 5.66 8.09 24.76
C GLY A 15 5.72 8.98 23.51
N LEU A 16 6.76 9.79 23.35
CA LEU A 16 6.97 10.64 22.17
C LEU A 16 7.75 9.93 21.05
N ALA A 17 8.28 8.73 21.30
CA ALA A 17 8.99 7.94 20.29
C ALA A 17 8.04 7.34 19.23
N GLY A 18 6.74 7.32 19.49
CA GLY A 18 5.73 6.83 18.53
C GLY A 18 5.53 7.78 17.37
N THR A 19 5.22 7.20 16.20
CA THR A 19 4.93 7.97 14.99
C THR A 19 3.41 8.09 14.80
N PRO A 20 2.88 9.27 14.43
CA PRO A 20 1.50 9.39 14.00
C PRO A 20 1.17 8.41 12.88
N ARG A 21 -0.05 7.90 12.87
CA ARG A 21 -0.45 6.80 11.98
C ARG A 21 -0.39 7.18 10.50
N ASP A 22 -0.78 8.39 10.17
CA ASP A 22 -0.73 8.96 8.83
C ASP A 22 0.69 9.25 8.32
N TYR A 23 1.69 9.20 9.20
CA TYR A 23 3.10 9.43 8.85
C TYR A 23 3.95 8.15 8.91
N VAL A 24 3.47 7.10 9.54
CA VAL A 24 4.28 5.92 9.92
C VAL A 24 4.96 5.22 8.74
N GLU A 25 4.33 5.18 7.58
CA GLU A 25 4.86 4.54 6.36
C GLU A 25 5.68 5.51 5.48
N TYR A 26 5.61 6.81 5.70
CA TYR A 26 6.29 7.79 4.85
C TYR A 26 7.80 7.53 4.71
N PRO A 27 8.59 7.31 5.78
CA PRO A 27 10.02 7.06 5.64
C PRO A 27 10.33 5.75 4.91
N SER A 28 9.52 4.70 5.09
CA SER A 28 9.70 3.41 4.41
C SER A 28 9.40 3.51 2.93
N GLN A 29 8.31 4.15 2.55
CA GLN A 29 7.90 4.32 1.17
C GLN A 29 8.86 5.25 0.38
N VAL A 30 9.38 6.29 1.01
CA VAL A 30 10.42 7.14 0.39
C VAL A 30 11.68 6.33 0.05
N HIS A 31 12.09 5.39 0.89
CA HIS A 31 13.24 4.54 0.62
C HIS A 31 13.05 3.62 -0.60
N GLU A 32 11.83 3.26 -0.95
CA GLU A 32 11.54 2.42 -2.11
C GLU A 32 12.00 3.06 -3.43
N HIS A 33 11.97 4.40 -3.53
CA HIS A 33 12.41 5.12 -4.73
C HIS A 33 13.89 4.88 -5.07
N TRP A 34 14.72 4.54 -4.10
CA TRP A 34 16.15 4.30 -4.33
C TRP A 34 16.49 2.86 -4.68
N VAL A 35 15.58 1.91 -4.43
CA VAL A 35 15.86 0.48 -4.59
C VAL A 35 16.32 0.12 -6.01
N LEU A 36 15.72 0.72 -7.03
CA LEU A 36 16.07 0.48 -8.44
C LEU A 36 17.15 1.44 -8.99
N SER A 37 17.71 2.30 -8.14
CA SER A 37 18.82 3.16 -8.58
C SER A 37 20.11 2.36 -8.79
N ARG A 38 20.88 2.69 -9.85
CA ARG A 38 22.13 1.97 -10.17
C ARG A 38 23.11 1.86 -9.00
N PRO A 39 23.38 2.94 -8.23
CA PRO A 39 24.31 2.84 -7.10
C PRO A 39 23.90 1.79 -6.05
N ILE A 40 22.60 1.63 -5.82
CA ILE A 40 22.06 0.63 -4.88
C ILE A 40 22.12 -0.77 -5.50
N LEU A 41 21.68 -0.91 -6.74
CA LEU A 41 21.69 -2.21 -7.44
C LEU A 41 23.11 -2.75 -7.61
N ASP A 42 24.08 -1.92 -7.97
CA ASP A 42 25.49 -2.34 -8.14
C ASP A 42 26.12 -2.82 -6.84
N ARG A 43 25.65 -2.28 -5.72
CA ARG A 43 26.15 -2.67 -4.40
C ARG A 43 25.47 -3.93 -3.86
N PHE A 44 24.17 -4.06 -4.01
CA PHE A 44 23.37 -5.05 -3.29
C PHE A 44 22.74 -6.13 -4.20
N ALA A 45 22.41 -5.82 -5.44
CA ALA A 45 21.79 -6.76 -6.38
C ALA A 45 22.86 -7.50 -7.21
N ARG A 46 23.62 -8.37 -6.54
CA ARG A 46 24.69 -9.15 -7.17
C ARG A 46 24.30 -10.61 -7.31
N HIS A 47 24.76 -11.21 -8.42
CA HIS A 47 24.51 -12.63 -8.66
C HIS A 47 25.21 -13.47 -7.57
N TYR A 48 24.47 -14.36 -6.94
CA TYR A 48 24.90 -15.07 -5.73
C TYR A 48 26.14 -15.97 -5.92
N ARG A 49 26.43 -16.43 -7.15
CA ARG A 49 27.60 -17.26 -7.45
C ARG A 49 28.76 -16.45 -8.03
N THR A 50 28.46 -15.53 -8.98
CA THR A 50 29.51 -14.82 -9.73
C THR A 50 29.88 -13.48 -9.12
N GLY A 51 29.03 -12.90 -8.28
CA GLY A 51 29.21 -11.55 -7.73
C GLY A 51 28.98 -10.42 -8.74
N GLU A 52 28.61 -10.74 -9.98
CA GLU A 52 28.35 -9.74 -11.01
C GLU A 52 27.12 -8.89 -10.65
N PRO A 53 27.14 -7.57 -10.94
CA PRO A 53 25.99 -6.71 -10.72
C PRO A 53 24.83 -7.07 -11.65
N MET A 54 23.62 -6.70 -11.28
CA MET A 54 22.42 -6.90 -12.11
C MET A 54 22.59 -6.24 -13.48
N PRO A 55 22.42 -6.98 -14.60
CA PRO A 55 22.53 -6.41 -15.95
C PRO A 55 21.54 -5.27 -16.17
N GLN A 56 21.94 -4.21 -16.90
CA GLN A 56 21.07 -3.07 -17.20
C GLN A 56 19.80 -3.50 -17.93
N ALA A 57 19.89 -4.45 -18.86
CA ALA A 57 18.72 -4.97 -19.58
C ALA A 57 17.66 -5.59 -18.66
N LEU A 58 18.05 -6.14 -17.52
CA LEU A 58 17.10 -6.65 -16.52
C LEU A 58 16.45 -5.50 -15.73
N VAL A 59 17.23 -4.48 -15.37
CA VAL A 59 16.68 -3.26 -14.73
C VAL A 59 15.67 -2.57 -15.64
N ASP A 60 15.98 -2.43 -16.93
CA ASP A 60 15.07 -1.82 -17.90
C ASP A 60 13.76 -2.62 -18.04
N ARG A 61 13.85 -3.96 -18.00
CA ARG A 61 12.66 -4.81 -18.02
C ARG A 61 11.81 -4.67 -16.76
N ILE A 62 12.42 -4.53 -15.59
CA ILE A 62 11.72 -4.27 -14.33
C ILE A 62 10.99 -2.92 -14.40
N ASN A 63 11.69 -1.88 -14.85
CA ASN A 63 11.11 -0.54 -15.00
C ASN A 63 9.95 -0.54 -16.01
N ASN A 64 10.07 -1.23 -17.13
CA ASN A 64 8.98 -1.35 -18.10
C ASN A 64 7.80 -2.15 -17.56
N ALA A 65 8.06 -3.18 -16.74
CA ALA A 65 7.01 -3.98 -16.11
C ALA A 65 6.23 -3.20 -15.04
N SER A 66 6.87 -2.23 -14.38
CA SER A 66 6.21 -1.44 -13.31
C SER A 66 5.07 -0.56 -13.82
N THR A 67 5.08 -0.20 -15.10
CA THR A 67 4.00 0.60 -15.72
C THR A 67 2.96 -0.26 -16.45
N PHE A 68 3.19 -1.57 -16.52
CA PHE A 68 2.25 -2.48 -17.17
C PHE A 68 0.97 -2.64 -16.34
N ASN A 69 -0.17 -2.40 -16.95
CA ASN A 69 -1.49 -2.44 -16.28
C ASN A 69 -1.63 -1.50 -15.07
N GLU A 70 -0.86 -0.42 -15.00
CA GLU A 70 -0.92 0.54 -13.89
C GLU A 70 -2.33 1.12 -13.70
N GLY A 71 -3.07 1.34 -14.79
CA GLY A 71 -4.47 1.78 -14.71
C GLY A 71 -5.36 0.77 -13.96
N TYR A 72 -5.19 -0.53 -14.23
CA TYR A 72 -5.91 -1.58 -13.52
C TYR A 72 -5.52 -1.60 -12.03
N ALA A 73 -4.22 -1.61 -11.73
CA ALA A 73 -3.71 -1.64 -10.36
C ALA A 73 -4.19 -0.43 -9.54
N THR A 74 -4.19 0.76 -10.15
CA THR A 74 -4.69 1.98 -9.52
C THR A 74 -6.18 1.90 -9.24
N VAL A 75 -6.99 1.45 -10.18
CA VAL A 75 -8.43 1.33 -10.02
C VAL A 75 -8.77 0.23 -8.99
N GLU A 76 -8.08 -0.90 -9.00
CA GLU A 76 -8.22 -1.95 -7.99
C GLU A 76 -7.94 -1.41 -6.57
N TYR A 77 -6.87 -0.64 -6.41
CA TYR A 77 -6.52 -0.02 -5.14
C TYR A 77 -7.57 1.02 -4.70
N LEU A 78 -7.92 1.95 -5.59
CA LEU A 78 -8.89 3.00 -5.29
C LEU A 78 -10.31 2.46 -5.03
N SER A 79 -10.67 1.32 -5.60
CA SER A 79 -11.97 0.69 -5.30
C SER A 79 -12.10 0.34 -3.82
N SER A 80 -11.03 -0.16 -3.20
CA SER A 80 -11.01 -0.44 -1.76
C SER A 80 -11.16 0.84 -0.93
N ALA A 81 -10.44 1.90 -1.29
CA ALA A 81 -10.52 3.19 -0.60
C ALA A 81 -11.92 3.83 -0.69
N LEU A 82 -12.54 3.75 -1.87
CA LEU A 82 -13.87 4.31 -2.10
C LEU A 82 -14.98 3.54 -1.39
N VAL A 83 -14.88 2.21 -1.33
CA VAL A 83 -15.83 1.38 -0.57
C VAL A 83 -15.66 1.59 0.94
N ASP A 84 -14.42 1.68 1.42
CA ASP A 84 -14.10 2.01 2.81
C ASP A 84 -14.71 3.37 3.21
N MET A 85 -14.46 4.41 2.43
CA MET A 85 -15.02 5.74 2.65
C MET A 85 -16.56 5.71 2.62
N ALA A 86 -17.16 5.04 1.64
CA ALA A 86 -18.61 4.92 1.54
C ALA A 86 -19.22 4.21 2.77
N MET A 87 -18.52 3.20 3.30
CA MET A 87 -18.95 2.48 4.50
C MET A 87 -18.89 3.35 5.75
N HIS A 88 -17.80 4.09 5.94
CA HIS A 88 -17.57 4.88 7.16
C HIS A 88 -18.26 6.27 7.14
N TYR A 89 -18.64 6.76 5.97
CA TYR A 89 -19.34 8.06 5.85
C TYR A 89 -20.84 7.97 6.11
N ARG A 90 -21.41 6.77 6.19
CA ARG A 90 -22.85 6.56 6.42
C ARG A 90 -23.18 6.44 7.91
N THR A 91 -24.43 6.76 8.26
CA THR A 91 -24.94 6.64 9.63
C THR A 91 -25.55 5.27 9.93
N GLU A 92 -26.05 4.59 8.89
CA GLU A 92 -26.70 3.29 9.03
C GLU A 92 -25.69 2.15 8.89
N PRO A 93 -25.78 1.10 9.72
CA PRO A 93 -24.89 -0.03 9.64
C PRO A 93 -25.03 -0.80 8.32
N VAL A 94 -23.92 -1.38 7.86
CA VAL A 94 -23.93 -2.31 6.72
C VAL A 94 -24.35 -3.69 7.23
N THR A 95 -25.50 -4.18 6.77
CA THR A 95 -26.04 -5.48 7.18
C THR A 95 -25.65 -6.62 6.24
N ASP A 96 -25.36 -6.30 4.96
CA ASP A 96 -24.87 -7.22 3.95
C ASP A 96 -23.62 -6.63 3.29
N PRO A 97 -22.42 -6.99 3.76
CA PRO A 97 -21.18 -6.46 3.23
C PRO A 97 -20.93 -6.79 1.75
N ASP A 98 -21.32 -7.98 1.28
CA ASP A 98 -21.16 -8.38 -0.11
C ASP A 98 -22.05 -7.58 -1.05
N ALA A 99 -23.30 -7.37 -0.66
CA ALA A 99 -24.21 -6.52 -1.42
C ALA A 99 -23.75 -5.05 -1.42
N PHE A 100 -23.34 -4.54 -0.28
CA PHE A 100 -22.85 -3.17 -0.14
C PHE A 100 -21.64 -2.91 -1.04
N GLU A 101 -20.62 -3.79 -1.02
CA GLU A 101 -19.43 -3.71 -1.85
C GLU A 101 -19.81 -3.71 -3.33
N ARG A 102 -20.59 -4.71 -3.77
CA ARG A 102 -21.03 -4.82 -5.16
C ARG A 102 -21.79 -3.58 -5.65
N ASP A 103 -22.73 -3.11 -4.86
CA ASP A 103 -23.61 -1.99 -5.25
C ASP A 103 -22.87 -0.66 -5.23
N THR A 104 -21.93 -0.46 -4.31
CA THR A 104 -21.02 0.70 -4.28
C THR A 104 -20.12 0.72 -5.51
N LEU A 105 -19.48 -0.41 -5.86
CA LEU A 105 -18.62 -0.52 -7.04
C LEU A 105 -19.41 -0.30 -8.33
N ALA A 106 -20.63 -0.83 -8.42
CA ALA A 106 -21.50 -0.62 -9.57
C ALA A 106 -21.91 0.85 -9.73
N ALA A 107 -22.21 1.55 -8.63
CA ALA A 107 -22.53 2.98 -8.63
C ALA A 107 -21.34 3.85 -9.07
N LEU A 108 -20.10 3.39 -8.82
CA LEU A 108 -18.86 4.02 -9.28
C LEU A 108 -18.52 3.70 -10.75
N GLY A 109 -19.32 2.87 -11.43
CA GLY A 109 -19.08 2.45 -12.81
C GLY A 109 -17.95 1.45 -12.97
N MET A 110 -17.59 0.72 -11.92
CA MET A 110 -16.55 -0.29 -11.98
C MET A 110 -16.98 -1.49 -12.82
N PRO A 111 -16.07 -2.05 -13.66
CA PRO A 111 -16.34 -3.30 -14.36
C PRO A 111 -16.63 -4.44 -13.38
N ARG A 112 -17.57 -5.32 -13.72
CA ARG A 112 -17.94 -6.47 -12.86
C ARG A 112 -16.80 -7.48 -12.68
N GLU A 113 -15.84 -7.47 -13.58
CA GLU A 113 -14.63 -8.31 -13.58
C GLU A 113 -13.57 -7.78 -12.59
N MET A 114 -13.73 -6.53 -12.10
CA MET A 114 -12.84 -5.95 -11.11
C MET A 114 -13.20 -6.49 -9.73
N ALA A 115 -12.30 -7.25 -9.15
CA ALA A 115 -12.39 -7.68 -7.76
C ALA A 115 -11.54 -6.78 -6.87
N MET A 116 -12.09 -6.33 -5.75
CA MET A 116 -11.31 -5.59 -4.75
C MET A 116 -10.19 -6.48 -4.18
N ARG A 117 -8.99 -5.92 -4.03
CA ARG A 117 -7.87 -6.59 -3.36
C ARG A 117 -8.19 -6.88 -1.89
N HIS A 118 -8.86 -5.95 -1.23
CA HIS A 118 -9.22 -6.03 0.19
C HIS A 118 -10.75 -5.96 0.32
N ARG A 119 -11.40 -7.10 0.19
CA ARG A 119 -12.85 -7.21 0.34
C ARG A 119 -13.27 -6.98 1.79
N LEU A 120 -14.41 -6.33 2.01
CA LEU A 120 -14.92 -6.01 3.34
C LEU A 120 -14.96 -7.21 4.30
N PRO A 121 -15.43 -8.41 3.90
CA PRO A 121 -15.47 -9.58 4.80
C PRO A 121 -14.10 -10.16 5.14
N GLN A 122 -13.03 -9.76 4.44
CA GLN A 122 -11.71 -10.36 4.57
C GLN A 122 -10.67 -9.42 5.19
N PHE A 123 -10.87 -8.10 5.08
CA PHE A 123 -9.90 -7.11 5.52
C PHE A 123 -10.21 -6.60 6.93
N GLY A 124 -9.89 -7.42 7.93
CA GLY A 124 -10.17 -7.13 9.34
C GLY A 124 -9.54 -5.86 9.89
N HIS A 125 -8.54 -5.27 9.22
CA HIS A 125 -7.91 -4.00 9.64
C HIS A 125 -8.90 -2.84 9.70
N LEU A 126 -9.93 -2.82 8.85
CA LEU A 126 -10.97 -1.78 8.85
C LEU A 126 -11.76 -1.74 10.18
N PHE A 127 -11.76 -2.83 10.93
CA PHE A 127 -12.56 -3.01 12.15
C PHE A 127 -11.72 -3.18 13.42
N SER A 128 -10.39 -3.19 13.29
CA SER A 128 -9.50 -3.43 14.44
C SER A 128 -9.15 -2.16 15.21
N SER A 129 -9.25 -0.99 14.58
CA SER A 129 -9.05 0.33 15.20
C SER A 129 -9.46 1.43 14.20
N ASP A 130 -9.57 2.66 14.68
CA ASP A 130 -9.78 3.87 13.87
C ASP A 130 -8.64 4.19 12.89
N ALA A 131 -7.55 3.46 12.98
CA ALA A 131 -6.33 3.71 12.26
C ALA A 131 -6.39 3.43 10.75
N TYR A 132 -7.23 2.50 10.34
CA TYR A 132 -7.37 2.07 8.94
C TYR A 132 -8.72 2.42 8.34
N SER A 133 -9.69 2.83 9.18
CA SER A 133 -11.01 3.19 8.70
C SER A 133 -11.01 4.56 8.02
N ALA A 134 -11.49 4.62 6.78
CA ALA A 134 -11.69 5.84 5.99
C ALA A 134 -10.45 6.75 5.83
N GLY A 135 -9.26 6.27 6.11
CA GLY A 135 -8.10 7.15 6.13
C GLY A 135 -6.76 6.56 5.72
N TYR A 136 -6.61 5.25 5.68
CA TYR A 136 -5.32 4.64 5.34
C TYR A 136 -5.15 4.45 3.82
N TYR A 137 -6.22 4.26 3.10
CA TYR A 137 -6.20 4.12 1.66
C TYR A 137 -6.29 5.46 0.93
#